data_ade66c395562b57f629c678f25dc3f00
#
_entry.id   ade66c395562b57f629c678f25dc3f00
#
_cell.length_a   1.000
_cell.length_b   1.000
_cell.length_c   1.000
_cell.angle_alpha   90.00
_cell.angle_beta   90.00
_cell.angle_gamma   90.00
#
_symmetry.space_group_name_H-M   'P 1'
#
loop_
_entity.id
_entity.type
_entity.pdbx_description
1 polymer ?
#
loop_
_entity_poly.entity_id
_entity_poly.type
_entity_poly.pdbx_seq_one_letter_code
_entity_poly.pdbx_strand_id
1 'polypeptide(L)'
;ESIHPFEDGNGRIGRAISEKALSQGLARPALLSLSRAIEANRKAYYEALQEGQRSNEITAWVTWFLQTALEAQTQAEEQIDFTLKKARLFDRFRDQLNERQLQILRRMLEEGPKGFEGGMSAKKYMSITGASKATATRDLQELADKGIFIATGGGRSTSYQIQL
;
A
#
# COMPACT_ATOMS: atom_id res chain seq x y z
N GLU A 1 5.10 -28.12 -5.60
CA GLU A 1 5.07 -28.06 -7.09
C GLU A 1 5.70 -29.29 -7.75
N SER A 2 6.70 -29.93 -7.16
CA SER A 2 7.39 -31.11 -7.73
C SER A 2 6.46 -32.28 -8.03
N ILE A 3 5.36 -32.44 -7.28
CA ILE A 3 4.39 -33.54 -7.48
C ILE A 3 3.58 -33.35 -8.77
N HIS A 4 3.30 -32.12 -9.18
CA HIS A 4 2.61 -31.72 -10.43
C HIS A 4 1.37 -32.56 -10.79
N PRO A 5 0.36 -32.67 -9.89
CA PRO A 5 -0.73 -33.63 -10.05
C PRO A 5 -1.77 -33.21 -11.11
N PHE A 6 -1.73 -31.96 -11.61
CA PHE A 6 -2.68 -31.40 -12.57
C PHE A 6 -2.02 -31.00 -13.88
N GLU A 7 -2.75 -31.01 -14.97
CA GLU A 7 -2.25 -30.55 -16.28
C GLU A 7 -1.93 -29.05 -16.28
N ASP A 8 -2.73 -28.22 -15.53
CA ASP A 8 -2.50 -26.79 -15.33
C ASP A 8 -2.92 -26.36 -13.93
N GLY A 9 -2.42 -25.20 -13.49
CA GLY A 9 -2.82 -24.59 -12.23
C GLY A 9 -2.06 -25.05 -10.99
N ASN A 10 -1.06 -25.92 -11.12
CA ASN A 10 -0.31 -26.48 -9.98
C ASN A 10 0.24 -25.38 -9.05
N GLY A 11 0.86 -24.34 -9.61
CA GLY A 11 1.37 -23.20 -8.82
C GLY A 11 0.28 -22.40 -8.12
N ARG A 12 -0.88 -22.20 -8.74
CA ARG A 12 -2.04 -21.51 -8.13
C ARG A 12 -2.60 -22.30 -6.95
N ILE A 13 -2.78 -23.61 -7.14
CA ILE A 13 -3.26 -24.52 -6.14
C ILE A 13 -2.27 -24.64 -4.98
N GLY A 14 -0.96 -24.79 -5.28
CA GLY A 14 0.09 -24.81 -4.27
C GLY A 14 0.09 -23.58 -3.38
N ARG A 15 -0.02 -22.38 -3.97
CA ARG A 15 -0.13 -21.12 -3.22
C ARG A 15 -1.39 -21.06 -2.35
N ALA A 16 -2.54 -21.45 -2.89
CA ALA A 16 -3.80 -21.47 -2.14
C ALA A 16 -3.75 -22.43 -0.94
N ILE A 17 -3.14 -23.61 -1.10
CA ILE A 17 -2.91 -24.56 0.00
C ILE A 17 -1.97 -23.96 1.05
N SER A 18 -0.92 -23.28 0.63
CA SER A 18 0.03 -22.59 1.54
C SER A 18 -0.65 -21.47 2.33
N GLU A 19 -1.48 -20.64 1.69
CA GLU A 19 -2.27 -19.59 2.36
C GLU A 19 -3.24 -20.20 3.39
N LYS A 20 -3.90 -21.31 3.04
CA LYS A 20 -4.77 -22.04 3.97
C LYS A 20 -4.00 -22.60 5.17
N ALA A 21 -2.85 -23.22 4.95
CA ALA A 21 -2.01 -23.76 6.02
C ALA A 21 -1.49 -22.66 6.96
N LEU A 22 -1.05 -21.53 6.41
CA LEU A 22 -0.66 -20.35 7.20
C LEU A 22 -1.82 -19.82 8.05
N SER A 23 -3.02 -19.68 7.47
CA SER A 23 -4.22 -19.23 8.19
C SER A 23 -4.58 -20.17 9.35
N GLN A 24 -4.45 -21.48 9.16
CA GLN A 24 -4.69 -22.48 10.20
C GLN A 24 -3.65 -22.38 11.32
N GLY A 25 -2.38 -22.24 10.98
CA GLY A 25 -1.28 -22.09 11.95
C GLY A 25 -1.37 -20.81 12.78
N LEU A 26 -1.85 -19.71 12.17
CA LEU A 26 -2.03 -18.42 12.83
C LEU A 26 -3.34 -18.33 13.65
N ALA A 27 -4.24 -19.33 13.55
CA ALA A 27 -5.58 -19.31 14.11
C ALA A 27 -6.41 -18.07 13.74
N ARG A 28 -6.08 -17.43 12.62
CA ARG A 28 -6.78 -16.25 12.05
C ARG A 28 -6.63 -16.26 10.52
N PRO A 29 -7.54 -15.62 9.78
CA PRO A 29 -7.38 -15.48 8.34
C PRO A 29 -6.05 -14.79 8.00
N ALA A 30 -5.28 -15.37 7.08
CA ALA A 30 -4.14 -14.69 6.51
C ALA A 30 -4.65 -13.63 5.53
N LEU A 31 -4.29 -12.37 5.77
CA LEU A 31 -4.71 -11.23 4.93
C LEU A 31 -3.82 -11.07 3.70
N LEU A 32 -2.80 -11.89 3.58
CA LEU A 32 -1.81 -11.82 2.51
C LEU A 32 -2.34 -12.41 1.19
N SER A 33 -1.77 -11.95 0.09
CA SER A 33 -1.86 -12.61 -1.21
C SER A 33 -0.46 -13.06 -1.63
N LEU A 34 -0.16 -14.34 -1.42
CA LEU A 34 1.11 -14.95 -1.86
C LEU A 34 1.33 -14.78 -3.36
N SER A 35 0.25 -14.89 -4.15
CA SER A 35 0.33 -14.71 -5.61
C SER A 35 0.84 -13.32 -5.98
N ARG A 36 0.36 -12.27 -5.32
CA ARG A 36 0.80 -10.88 -5.55
C ARG A 36 2.24 -10.65 -5.09
N ALA A 37 2.60 -11.17 -3.92
CA ALA A 37 3.95 -11.03 -3.38
C ALA A 37 4.99 -11.74 -4.26
N ILE A 38 4.67 -12.95 -4.74
CA ILE A 38 5.51 -13.73 -5.65
C ILE A 38 5.64 -13.03 -7.02
N GLU A 39 4.55 -12.46 -7.55
CA GLU A 39 4.60 -11.72 -8.81
C GLU A 39 5.51 -10.50 -8.73
N ALA A 40 5.49 -9.79 -7.60
CA ALA A 40 6.39 -8.65 -7.36
C ALA A 40 7.89 -9.05 -7.36
N ASN A 41 8.20 -10.31 -6.98
CA ASN A 41 9.56 -10.85 -6.90
C ASN A 41 9.70 -12.17 -7.67
N ARG A 42 9.11 -12.24 -8.85
CA ARG A 42 8.97 -13.47 -9.64
C ARG A 42 10.30 -14.18 -9.89
N LYS A 43 11.35 -13.42 -10.20
CA LYS A 43 12.68 -13.98 -10.44
C LYS A 43 13.23 -14.68 -9.19
N ALA A 44 13.20 -14.02 -8.04
CA ALA A 44 13.67 -14.58 -6.77
C ALA A 44 12.87 -15.83 -6.36
N TYR A 45 11.56 -15.86 -6.66
CA TYR A 45 10.74 -17.05 -6.43
C TYR A 45 11.25 -18.27 -7.19
N TYR A 46 11.50 -18.12 -8.51
CA TYR A 46 11.96 -19.26 -9.31
C TYR A 46 13.39 -19.67 -8.96
N GLU A 47 14.27 -18.74 -8.62
CA GLU A 47 15.63 -19.03 -8.15
C GLU A 47 15.60 -19.81 -6.84
N ALA A 48 14.81 -19.37 -5.85
CA ALA A 48 14.66 -20.07 -4.59
C ALA A 48 14.01 -21.46 -4.75
N LEU A 49 13.01 -21.58 -5.64
CA LEU A 49 12.37 -22.86 -5.95
C LEU A 49 13.36 -23.84 -6.60
N GLN A 50 14.13 -23.36 -7.58
CA GLN A 50 15.15 -24.17 -8.28
C GLN A 50 16.24 -24.65 -7.31
N GLU A 51 16.68 -23.79 -6.41
CA GLU A 51 17.68 -24.17 -5.39
C GLU A 51 17.12 -25.21 -4.43
N GLY A 52 15.89 -25.04 -3.95
CA GLY A 52 15.22 -26.00 -3.06
C GLY A 52 14.93 -27.37 -3.71
N GLN A 53 15.01 -27.49 -5.04
CA GLN A 53 14.85 -28.76 -5.76
C GLN A 53 16.14 -29.54 -5.94
N ARG A 54 17.31 -28.95 -5.62
CA ARG A 54 18.61 -29.59 -5.84
C ARG A 54 19.00 -30.65 -4.79
N SER A 55 18.38 -30.57 -3.60
CA SER A 55 18.67 -31.50 -2.51
C SER A 55 17.45 -31.66 -1.60
N ASN A 56 17.55 -32.57 -0.62
CA ASN A 56 16.55 -32.73 0.44
C ASN A 56 16.65 -31.64 1.53
N GLU A 57 17.67 -30.76 1.48
CA GLU A 57 17.83 -29.63 2.37
C GLU A 57 17.04 -28.44 1.84
N ILE A 58 15.88 -28.20 2.46
CA ILE A 58 14.90 -27.18 2.03
C ILE A 58 14.84 -25.96 2.96
N THR A 59 15.73 -25.87 3.95
CA THR A 59 15.70 -24.78 4.95
C THR A 59 15.75 -23.40 4.30
N ALA A 60 16.62 -23.22 3.30
CA ALA A 60 16.75 -21.96 2.59
C ALA A 60 15.44 -21.58 1.86
N TRP A 61 14.79 -22.55 1.20
CA TRP A 61 13.49 -22.36 0.57
C TRP A 61 12.40 -21.98 1.59
N VAL A 62 12.31 -22.71 2.70
CA VAL A 62 11.30 -22.45 3.75
C VAL A 62 11.51 -21.06 4.35
N THR A 63 12.76 -20.69 4.64
CA THR A 63 13.10 -19.36 5.17
C THR A 63 12.68 -18.25 4.21
N TRP A 64 13.04 -18.37 2.93
CA TRP A 64 12.66 -17.41 1.91
C TRP A 64 11.13 -17.29 1.79
N PHE A 65 10.44 -18.42 1.77
CA PHE A 65 8.97 -18.45 1.66
C PHE A 65 8.28 -17.78 2.84
N LEU A 66 8.73 -18.05 4.07
CA LEU A 66 8.17 -17.44 5.27
C LEU A 66 8.45 -15.94 5.34
N GLN A 67 9.62 -15.48 4.92
CA GLN A 67 9.93 -14.06 4.80
C GLN A 67 9.01 -13.37 3.80
N THR A 68 8.82 -13.95 2.62
CA THR A 68 7.89 -13.44 1.59
C THR A 68 6.44 -13.39 2.11
N ALA A 69 6.01 -14.41 2.85
CA ALA A 69 4.68 -14.45 3.46
C ALA A 69 4.52 -13.36 4.53
N LEU A 70 5.54 -13.14 5.36
CA LEU A 70 5.53 -12.08 6.39
C LEU A 70 5.47 -10.69 5.76
N GLU A 71 6.27 -10.42 4.74
CA GLU A 71 6.24 -9.15 3.99
C GLU A 71 4.87 -8.92 3.36
N ALA A 72 4.28 -9.95 2.73
CA ALA A 72 2.95 -9.85 2.14
C ALA A 72 1.86 -9.57 3.18
N GLN A 73 1.94 -10.17 4.35
CA GLN A 73 1.02 -9.94 5.47
C GLN A 73 1.14 -8.50 5.97
N THR A 74 2.35 -8.00 6.19
CA THR A 74 2.61 -6.62 6.63
C THR A 74 2.06 -5.61 5.62
N GLN A 75 2.32 -5.80 4.33
CA GLN A 75 1.78 -4.92 3.28
C GLN A 75 0.25 -4.94 3.22
N ALA A 76 -0.37 -6.10 3.44
CA ALA A 76 -1.83 -6.21 3.48
C ALA A 76 -2.42 -5.47 4.68
N GLU A 77 -1.80 -5.59 5.86
CA GLU A 77 -2.21 -4.86 7.07
C GLU A 77 -2.08 -3.34 6.89
N GLU A 78 -0.96 -2.86 6.32
CA GLU A 78 -0.76 -1.43 5.99
C GLU A 78 -1.83 -0.92 5.01
N GLN A 79 -2.17 -1.71 4.00
CA GLN A 79 -3.19 -1.34 3.01
C GLN A 79 -4.60 -1.28 3.63
N ILE A 80 -4.93 -2.18 4.53
CA ILE A 80 -6.20 -2.18 5.25
C ILE A 80 -6.28 -0.99 6.19
N ASP A 81 -5.24 -0.74 6.99
CA ASP A 81 -5.18 0.40 7.91
C ASP A 81 -5.32 1.72 7.14
N PHE A 82 -4.59 1.88 6.05
CA PHE A 82 -4.72 3.03 5.16
C PHE A 82 -6.15 3.21 4.64
N THR A 83 -6.80 2.12 4.19
CA THR A 83 -8.17 2.17 3.67
C THR A 83 -9.17 2.60 4.73
N LEU A 84 -9.01 2.08 5.96
CA LEU A 84 -9.86 2.46 7.10
C LEU A 84 -9.65 3.93 7.49
N LYS A 85 -8.41 4.39 7.56
CA LYS A 85 -8.07 5.78 7.86
C LYS A 85 -8.60 6.73 6.79
N LYS A 86 -8.45 6.36 5.51
CA LYS A 86 -9.04 7.10 4.39
C LYS A 86 -10.56 7.22 4.50
N ALA A 87 -11.26 6.13 4.81
CA ALA A 87 -12.71 6.15 4.99
C ALA A 87 -13.11 7.10 6.14
N ARG A 88 -12.48 6.97 7.31
CA ARG A 88 -12.73 7.84 8.47
C ARG A 88 -12.45 9.31 8.18
N LEU A 89 -11.41 9.62 7.41
CA LEU A 89 -11.10 10.99 6.99
C LEU A 89 -12.26 11.60 6.18
N PHE A 90 -12.77 10.88 5.18
CA PHE A 90 -13.89 11.34 4.38
C PHE A 90 -15.18 11.41 5.18
N ASP A 91 -15.49 10.43 6.02
CA ASP A 91 -16.68 10.45 6.88
C ASP A 91 -16.70 11.69 7.80
N ARG A 92 -15.51 12.08 8.30
CA ARG A 92 -15.39 13.23 9.21
C ARG A 92 -15.42 14.59 8.52
N PHE A 93 -14.83 14.71 7.34
CA PHE A 93 -14.51 16.03 6.76
C PHE A 93 -15.18 16.31 5.41
N ARG A 94 -15.78 15.33 4.72
CA ARG A 94 -16.30 15.48 3.37
C ARG A 94 -17.22 16.69 3.20
N ASP A 95 -18.14 16.88 4.13
CA ASP A 95 -19.15 17.97 4.07
C ASP A 95 -18.60 19.34 4.50
N GLN A 96 -17.34 19.37 5.00
CA GLN A 96 -16.66 20.59 5.44
C GLN A 96 -15.64 21.09 4.42
N LEU A 97 -15.51 20.41 3.28
CA LEU A 97 -14.51 20.68 2.26
C LEU A 97 -15.16 21.14 0.96
N ASN A 98 -14.52 22.10 0.31
CA ASN A 98 -14.92 22.52 -1.03
C ASN A 98 -14.43 21.51 -2.09
N GLU A 99 -14.97 21.61 -3.32
CA GLU A 99 -14.67 20.67 -4.41
C GLU A 99 -13.18 20.58 -4.74
N ARG A 100 -12.44 21.69 -4.71
CA ARG A 100 -10.99 21.70 -4.97
C ARG A 100 -10.22 20.99 -3.87
N GLN A 101 -10.58 21.20 -2.61
CA GLN A 101 -9.98 20.51 -1.47
C GLN A 101 -10.26 19.01 -1.54
N LEU A 102 -11.47 18.60 -1.88
CA LEU A 102 -11.82 17.18 -2.11
C LEU A 102 -11.04 16.57 -3.27
N GLN A 103 -10.87 17.30 -4.37
CA GLN A 103 -10.07 16.87 -5.51
C GLN A 103 -8.60 16.59 -5.12
N ILE A 104 -8.01 17.50 -4.36
CA ILE A 104 -6.62 17.36 -3.89
C ILE A 104 -6.48 16.17 -2.92
N LEU A 105 -7.40 16.01 -1.97
CA LEU A 105 -7.38 14.88 -1.05
C LEU A 105 -7.47 13.55 -1.79
N ARG A 106 -8.42 13.44 -2.74
CA ARG A 106 -8.54 12.23 -3.57
C ARG A 106 -7.25 11.94 -4.31
N ARG A 107 -6.68 12.96 -4.98
CA ARG A 107 -5.42 12.80 -5.73
C ARG A 107 -4.26 12.35 -4.85
N MET A 108 -4.10 12.92 -3.66
CA MET A 108 -3.04 12.52 -2.74
C MET A 108 -3.25 11.09 -2.19
N LEU A 109 -4.50 10.70 -1.91
CA LEU A 109 -4.85 9.38 -1.39
C LEU A 109 -4.85 8.27 -2.44
N GLU A 110 -4.77 8.59 -3.73
CA GLU A 110 -4.55 7.62 -4.81
C GLU A 110 -3.16 6.98 -4.77
N GLU A 111 -2.16 7.66 -4.21
CA GLU A 111 -0.79 7.14 -4.07
C GLU A 111 -0.66 6.02 -3.01
N GLY A 112 -1.72 5.80 -2.22
CA GLY A 112 -1.77 4.72 -1.24
C GLY A 112 -0.99 4.99 0.06
N PRO A 113 -0.63 3.91 0.81
CA PRO A 113 -0.01 4.06 2.14
C PRO A 113 1.33 4.79 2.13
N LYS A 114 2.07 4.73 1.03
CA LYS A 114 3.38 5.39 0.89
C LYS A 114 3.28 6.92 0.88
N GLY A 115 2.06 7.46 0.70
CA GLY A 115 1.80 8.88 0.69
C GLY A 115 2.21 9.57 -0.62
N PHE A 116 1.88 10.85 -0.73
CA PHE A 116 2.12 11.66 -1.91
C PHE A 116 3.57 12.18 -1.92
N GLU A 117 4.37 11.75 -2.87
CA GLU A 117 5.79 12.08 -2.95
C GLU A 117 6.05 13.59 -2.97
N GLY A 118 6.93 14.04 -2.06
CA GLY A 118 7.28 15.46 -1.89
C GLY A 118 6.15 16.34 -1.36
N GLY A 119 5.03 15.75 -0.94
CA GLY A 119 3.87 16.48 -0.42
C GLY A 119 3.17 17.40 -1.44
N MET A 120 2.08 18.02 -1.01
CA MET A 120 1.32 19.00 -1.79
C MET A 120 1.90 20.39 -1.58
N SER A 121 2.34 21.05 -2.64
CA SER A 121 2.73 22.46 -2.64
C SER A 121 1.67 23.32 -3.31
N ALA A 122 1.70 24.64 -3.07
CA ALA A 122 0.80 25.56 -3.77
C ALA A 122 0.93 25.45 -5.31
N LYS A 123 2.14 25.19 -5.82
CA LYS A 123 2.38 24.99 -7.26
C LYS A 123 1.67 23.73 -7.77
N LYS A 124 1.79 22.58 -7.06
CA LYS A 124 1.10 21.34 -7.43
C LYS A 124 -0.43 21.50 -7.32
N TYR A 125 -0.91 22.17 -6.25
CA TYR A 125 -2.31 22.48 -6.05
C TYR A 125 -2.91 23.26 -7.24
N MET A 126 -2.23 24.35 -7.65
CA MET A 126 -2.64 25.18 -8.82
C MET A 126 -2.68 24.34 -10.10
N SER A 127 -1.68 23.47 -10.31
CA SER A 127 -1.60 22.61 -11.50
C SER A 127 -2.76 21.61 -11.58
N ILE A 128 -3.22 21.11 -10.44
CA ILE A 128 -4.31 20.10 -10.39
C ILE A 128 -5.70 20.77 -10.46
N THR A 129 -5.89 21.91 -9.78
CA THR A 129 -7.22 22.51 -9.61
C THR A 129 -7.48 23.70 -10.54
N GLY A 130 -6.46 24.25 -11.19
CA GLY A 130 -6.56 25.50 -11.95
C GLY A 130 -6.74 26.75 -11.09
N ALA A 131 -6.66 26.65 -9.76
CA ALA A 131 -6.86 27.76 -8.85
C ALA A 131 -5.72 28.80 -8.91
N SER A 132 -6.02 30.04 -8.52
CA SER A 132 -4.99 31.07 -8.33
C SER A 132 -4.08 30.73 -7.15
N LYS A 133 -2.86 31.31 -7.11
CA LYS A 133 -1.92 31.10 -6.01
C LYS A 133 -2.51 31.50 -4.65
N ALA A 134 -3.24 32.61 -4.60
CA ALA A 134 -3.89 33.05 -3.36
C ALA A 134 -4.93 32.04 -2.87
N THR A 135 -5.77 31.53 -3.77
CA THR A 135 -6.75 30.49 -3.48
C THR A 135 -6.08 29.19 -3.02
N ALA A 136 -5.05 28.73 -3.73
CA ALA A 136 -4.30 27.52 -3.38
C ALA A 136 -3.69 27.62 -1.98
N THR A 137 -3.06 28.77 -1.66
CA THR A 137 -2.47 28.98 -0.34
C THR A 137 -3.54 28.97 0.77
N ARG A 138 -4.67 29.63 0.55
CA ARG A 138 -5.78 29.65 1.52
C ARG A 138 -6.37 28.26 1.72
N ASP A 139 -6.70 27.55 0.64
CA ASP A 139 -7.29 26.20 0.71
C ASP A 139 -6.33 25.22 1.43
N LEU A 140 -5.01 25.30 1.20
CA LEU A 140 -4.00 24.49 1.88
C LEU A 140 -3.89 24.83 3.38
N GLN A 141 -3.95 26.13 3.72
CA GLN A 141 -3.95 26.56 5.11
C GLN A 141 -5.20 26.11 5.85
N GLU A 142 -6.37 26.22 5.24
CA GLU A 142 -7.62 25.72 5.81
C GLU A 142 -7.58 24.21 6.08
N LEU A 143 -6.97 23.42 5.19
CA LEU A 143 -6.78 21.99 5.40
C LEU A 143 -5.82 21.69 6.56
N ALA A 144 -4.80 22.52 6.75
CA ALA A 144 -3.88 22.42 7.88
C ALA A 144 -4.58 22.81 9.19
N ASP A 145 -5.35 23.91 9.20
CA ASP A 145 -6.08 24.39 10.38
C ASP A 145 -7.15 23.36 10.84
N LYS A 146 -7.72 22.60 9.91
CA LYS A 146 -8.63 21.47 10.21
C LYS A 146 -7.89 20.21 10.71
N GLY A 147 -6.56 20.21 10.73
CA GLY A 147 -5.76 19.02 11.10
C GLY A 147 -5.78 17.90 10.07
N ILE A 148 -6.19 18.18 8.84
CA ILE A 148 -6.15 17.21 7.72
C ILE A 148 -4.76 17.17 7.12
N PHE A 149 -4.07 18.31 7.08
CA PHE A 149 -2.70 18.44 6.59
C PHE A 149 -1.73 18.82 7.68
N ILE A 150 -0.50 18.31 7.56
CA ILE A 150 0.67 18.78 8.30
C ILE A 150 1.57 19.52 7.32
N ALA A 151 1.91 20.77 7.64
CA ALA A 151 2.88 21.53 6.88
C ALA A 151 4.31 21.09 7.23
N THR A 152 5.15 20.91 6.23
CA THR A 152 6.58 20.62 6.34
C THR A 152 7.39 21.64 5.54
N GLY A 153 8.60 21.96 6.01
CA GLY A 153 9.44 23.00 5.41
C GLY A 153 8.99 24.41 5.81
N GLY A 154 9.49 25.42 5.10
CA GLY A 154 9.17 26.82 5.39
C GLY A 154 9.33 27.72 4.17
N GLY A 155 8.60 28.85 4.14
CA GLY A 155 8.66 29.83 3.08
C GLY A 155 8.31 29.25 1.71
N ARG A 156 9.26 29.36 0.74
CA ARG A 156 9.04 28.89 -0.62
C ARG A 156 9.04 27.37 -0.77
N SER A 157 9.57 26.62 0.22
CA SER A 157 9.64 25.15 0.23
C SER A 157 8.55 24.49 1.05
N THR A 158 7.52 25.21 1.50
CA THR A 158 6.40 24.64 2.24
C THR A 158 5.67 23.60 1.40
N SER A 159 5.53 22.41 1.94
CA SER A 159 4.71 21.31 1.42
C SER A 159 3.82 20.76 2.51
N TYR A 160 2.78 20.06 2.12
CA TYR A 160 1.75 19.55 3.01
C TYR A 160 1.60 18.04 2.80
N GLN A 161 1.54 17.29 3.90
CA GLN A 161 1.23 15.86 3.91
C GLN A 161 -0.12 15.62 4.59
N ILE A 162 -0.81 14.55 4.18
CA ILE A 162 -2.06 14.17 4.84
C ILE A 162 -1.73 13.54 6.20
N GLN A 163 -2.47 13.93 7.21
CA GLN A 163 -2.45 13.30 8.55
C GLN A 163 -3.54 12.23 8.60
N LEU A 164 -3.14 10.94 8.49
CA LEU A 164 -4.02 9.78 8.57
C LEU A 164 -3.94 9.10 9.94
#